data_63ab518ecc771d631946d533ce52e773
#
_entry.id   63ab518ecc771d631946d533ce52e773
#
_cell.length_a   1.000
_cell.length_b   1.000
_cell.length_c   1.000
_cell.angle_alpha   90.00
_cell.angle_beta   90.00
_cell.angle_gamma   90.00
#
_symmetry.space_group_name_H-M   'P 1'
#
loop_
_entity.id
_entity.type
_entity.pdbx_description
1 polymer ?
#
loop_
_entity_poly.entity_id
_entity_poly.type
_entity_poly.pdbx_seq_one_letter_code
_entity_poly.pdbx_strand_id
1 'polypeptide(L)'
;MKNVTKQDLVQEAAKSSGHPQLEIKEVAEQFMRLVGEYLAQEKTIEIRGFGTFYTKVRKPRPARNPRTGEICPLGRRKVALFRFSADMKTQIRDVPELTEVLSQSAQASVSNVRADTSSLAGR
;
A
#
# COMPACT_ATOMS: atom_id res chain seq x y z
N MET A 1 1.88 5.60 -18.32
CA MET A 1 2.76 6.10 -17.27
C MET A 1 3.54 4.96 -16.65
N LYS A 2 4.81 5.15 -16.47
CA LYS A 2 5.65 4.10 -15.95
C LYS A 2 5.55 4.05 -14.43
N ASN A 3 5.43 2.87 -13.89
CA ASN A 3 5.43 2.69 -12.45
C ASN A 3 6.85 2.81 -11.89
N VAL A 4 6.94 3.33 -10.69
CA VAL A 4 8.20 3.36 -9.96
C VAL A 4 8.33 2.05 -9.21
N THR A 5 9.44 1.36 -9.43
CA THR A 5 9.65 0.05 -8.81
C THR A 5 10.54 0.16 -7.58
N LYS A 6 10.65 -0.95 -6.85
CA LYS A 6 11.57 -1.02 -5.72
C LYS A 6 12.99 -0.69 -6.16
N GLN A 7 13.38 -1.18 -7.31
CA GLN A 7 14.72 -0.93 -7.85
C GLN A 7 14.95 0.55 -8.10
N ASP A 8 13.94 1.23 -8.65
CA ASP A 8 14.02 2.67 -8.87
C ASP A 8 14.21 3.43 -7.57
N LEU A 9 13.47 3.04 -6.55
CA LEU A 9 13.57 3.67 -5.23
C LEU A 9 14.95 3.45 -4.61
N VAL A 10 15.48 2.24 -4.75
CA VAL A 10 16.80 1.92 -4.23
C VAL A 10 17.88 2.77 -4.92
N GLN A 11 17.78 2.91 -6.23
CA GLN A 11 18.74 3.73 -6.98
C GLN A 11 18.70 5.17 -6.53
N GLU A 12 17.51 5.74 -6.40
CA GLU A 12 17.38 7.13 -5.98
C GLU A 12 17.85 7.33 -4.55
N ALA A 13 17.53 6.40 -3.67
CA ALA A 13 17.98 6.49 -2.29
C ALA A 13 19.50 6.41 -2.19
N ALA A 14 20.11 5.57 -3.02
CA ALA A 14 21.55 5.45 -3.04
C ALA A 14 22.21 6.76 -3.50
N LYS A 15 21.64 7.39 -4.51
CA LYS A 15 22.15 8.67 -4.99
C LYS A 15 22.00 9.76 -3.92
N SER A 16 20.87 9.80 -3.27
CA SER A 16 20.58 10.85 -2.28
C SER A 16 21.43 10.69 -1.03
N SER A 17 21.69 9.46 -0.62
CA SER A 17 22.39 9.20 0.63
C SER A 17 23.89 9.06 0.47
N GLY A 18 24.36 8.79 -0.75
CA GLY A 18 25.78 8.53 -0.99
C GLY A 18 26.22 7.12 -0.63
N HIS A 19 25.28 6.24 -0.27
CA HIS A 19 25.64 4.85 0.03
C HIS A 19 25.56 3.97 -1.22
N PRO A 20 26.32 2.87 -1.25
CA PRO A 20 26.27 1.96 -2.39
C PRO A 20 24.88 1.36 -2.57
N GLN A 21 24.47 1.14 -3.80
CA GLN A 21 23.17 0.58 -4.10
C GLN A 21 22.94 -0.76 -3.43
N LEU A 22 23.97 -1.59 -3.37
CA LEU A 22 23.81 -2.91 -2.75
C LEU A 22 23.43 -2.82 -1.29
N GLU A 23 24.05 -1.89 -0.57
CA GLU A 23 23.74 -1.69 0.83
C GLU A 23 22.31 -1.19 1.02
N ILE A 24 21.93 -0.22 0.18
CA ILE A 24 20.58 0.32 0.26
C ILE A 24 19.55 -0.77 -0.05
N LYS A 25 19.83 -1.60 -1.04
CA LYS A 25 18.93 -2.69 -1.39
C LYS A 25 18.76 -3.65 -0.22
N GLU A 26 19.85 -4.03 0.42
CA GLU A 26 19.78 -4.95 1.55
C GLU A 26 18.99 -4.37 2.72
N VAL A 27 19.23 -3.11 3.04
CA VAL A 27 18.52 -2.45 4.12
C VAL A 27 17.05 -2.33 3.80
N ALA A 28 16.72 -1.94 2.57
CA ALA A 28 15.33 -1.80 2.16
C ALA A 28 14.59 -3.12 2.21
N GLU A 29 15.23 -4.20 1.79
CA GLU A 29 14.61 -5.52 1.82
C GLU A 29 14.38 -5.97 3.25
N GLN A 30 15.33 -5.73 4.14
CA GLN A 30 15.14 -6.06 5.55
C GLN A 30 14.02 -5.25 6.17
N PHE A 31 13.95 -3.98 5.84
CA PHE A 31 12.91 -3.11 6.35
C PHE A 31 11.52 -3.62 5.95
N MET A 32 11.36 -3.93 4.65
CA MET A 32 10.07 -4.40 4.15
C MET A 32 9.70 -5.76 4.74
N ARG A 33 10.69 -6.63 4.92
CA ARG A 33 10.45 -7.93 5.54
C ARG A 33 9.96 -7.77 6.98
N LEU A 34 10.58 -6.87 7.72
CA LEU A 34 10.18 -6.63 9.10
C LEU A 34 8.78 -6.05 9.20
N VAL A 35 8.43 -5.16 8.28
CA VAL A 35 7.08 -4.62 8.24
C VAL A 35 6.07 -5.75 8.09
N GLY A 36 6.33 -6.67 7.16
CA GLY A 36 5.44 -7.81 6.96
C GLY A 36 5.36 -8.71 8.18
N GLU A 37 6.49 -8.97 8.83
CA GLU A 37 6.53 -9.84 9.99
C GLU A 37 5.74 -9.27 11.17
N TYR A 38 5.89 -7.99 11.42
CA TYR A 38 5.16 -7.37 12.53
C TYR A 38 3.68 -7.29 12.24
N LEU A 39 3.30 -7.04 11.00
CA LEU A 39 1.88 -7.04 10.65
C LEU A 39 1.27 -8.43 10.79
N ALA A 40 2.03 -9.46 10.49
CA ALA A 40 1.56 -10.83 10.70
C ALA A 40 1.31 -11.11 12.18
N GLN A 41 2.01 -10.43 13.06
CA GLN A 41 1.81 -10.53 14.50
C GLN A 41 0.72 -9.58 15.00
N GLU A 42 0.01 -8.94 14.11
CA GLU A 42 -1.07 -8.00 14.40
C GLU A 42 -0.60 -6.77 15.16
N LYS A 43 0.65 -6.39 14.92
CA LYS A 43 1.19 -5.18 15.52
C LYS A 43 1.00 -4.00 14.58
N THR A 44 0.78 -2.84 15.16
CA THR A 44 0.69 -1.60 14.41
C THR A 44 2.08 -1.00 14.30
N ILE A 45 2.44 -0.55 13.11
CA ILE A 45 3.76 0.04 12.88
C ILE A 45 3.55 1.51 12.54
N GLU A 46 3.95 2.38 13.44
CA GLU A 46 3.84 3.81 13.21
C GLU A 46 5.21 4.36 12.80
N ILE A 47 5.28 4.94 11.62
CA ILE A 47 6.49 5.58 11.13
C ILE A 47 6.20 7.07 11.09
N ARG A 48 6.75 7.76 12.09
CA ARG A 48 6.47 9.17 12.27
C ARG A 48 6.86 9.96 11.04
N GLY A 49 5.95 10.82 10.58
CA GLY A 49 6.18 11.63 9.40
C GLY A 49 5.88 10.91 8.10
N PHE A 50 5.62 9.61 8.13
CA PHE A 50 5.33 8.86 6.93
C PHE A 50 3.91 8.28 6.95
N GLY A 51 3.64 7.42 7.91
CA GLY A 51 2.33 6.82 8.00
C GLY A 51 2.29 5.68 8.98
N THR A 52 1.17 4.99 9.00
CA THR A 52 0.94 3.89 9.93
C THR A 52 0.44 2.68 9.19
N PHE A 53 1.11 1.55 9.39
CA PHE A 53 0.66 0.24 8.90
C PHE A 53 -0.10 -0.43 10.03
N TYR A 54 -1.27 -0.97 9.74
CA TYR A 54 -2.06 -1.63 10.78
C TYR A 54 -2.87 -2.76 10.16
N THR A 55 -3.39 -3.62 11.02
CA THR A 55 -4.24 -4.70 10.57
C THR A 55 -5.65 -4.50 11.10
N LYS A 56 -6.60 -5.03 10.38
CA LYS A 56 -7.99 -4.96 10.74
C LYS A 56 -8.63 -6.31 10.46
N VAL A 57 -9.48 -6.74 11.37
CA VAL A 57 -10.22 -7.99 11.17
C VAL A 57 -11.53 -7.63 10.49
N ARG A 58 -11.76 -8.22 9.33
CA ARG A 58 -13.00 -8.02 8.60
C ARG A 58 -14.03 -9.06 9.03
N LYS A 59 -15.27 -8.63 9.15
CA LYS A 59 -16.35 -9.53 9.54
C LYS A 59 -16.61 -10.55 8.45
N PRO A 60 -17.11 -11.73 8.83
CA PRO A 60 -17.54 -12.69 7.83
C PRO A 60 -18.68 -12.12 6.98
N ARG A 61 -18.67 -12.43 5.72
CA ARG A 61 -19.73 -11.99 4.83
C ARG A 61 -19.88 -12.99 3.70
N PRO A 62 -21.07 -13.06 3.08
CA PRO A 62 -21.21 -13.89 1.92
C PRO A 62 -20.51 -13.26 0.73
N ALA A 63 -19.90 -14.08 -0.09
CA ALA A 63 -19.30 -13.67 -1.33
C ALA A 63 -19.83 -14.58 -2.43
N ARG A 64 -20.04 -14.02 -3.60
CA ARG A 64 -20.55 -14.77 -4.73
C ARG A 64 -19.42 -15.13 -5.69
N ASN A 65 -19.36 -16.38 -6.07
CA ASN A 65 -18.40 -16.83 -7.05
C ASN A 65 -18.84 -16.32 -8.43
N PRO A 66 -18.05 -15.48 -9.10
CA PRO A 66 -18.46 -14.91 -10.37
C PRO A 66 -18.57 -15.94 -11.48
N ARG A 67 -17.95 -17.12 -11.33
CA ARG A 67 -18.03 -18.15 -12.34
C ARG A 67 -19.31 -18.94 -12.27
N THR A 68 -19.71 -19.35 -11.08
CA THR A 68 -20.83 -20.25 -10.90
C THR A 68 -22.05 -19.56 -10.33
N GLY A 69 -21.89 -18.37 -9.79
CA GLY A 69 -22.97 -17.67 -9.12
C GLY A 69 -23.27 -18.19 -7.72
N GLU A 70 -22.54 -19.19 -7.26
CA GLU A 70 -22.74 -19.71 -5.93
C GLU A 70 -22.26 -18.76 -4.86
N ILE A 71 -22.93 -18.78 -3.72
CA ILE A 71 -22.54 -17.96 -2.59
C ILE A 71 -21.53 -18.73 -1.76
N CYS A 72 -20.34 -18.15 -1.62
CA CYS A 72 -19.31 -18.71 -0.76
C CYS A 72 -19.08 -17.78 0.41
N PRO A 73 -19.46 -18.16 1.60
CA PRO A 73 -19.24 -17.28 2.76
C PRO A 73 -17.75 -17.06 3.01
N LEU A 74 -17.39 -15.82 3.22
CA LEU A 74 -16.02 -15.50 3.63
C LEU A 74 -15.99 -15.42 5.14
N GLY A 75 -15.05 -16.15 5.75
CA GLY A 75 -14.88 -16.11 7.19
C GLY A 75 -14.20 -14.84 7.64
N ARG A 76 -13.92 -14.76 8.93
CA ARG A 76 -13.15 -13.66 9.46
C ARG A 76 -11.74 -13.70 8.88
N ARG A 77 -11.23 -12.56 8.53
CA ARG A 77 -9.90 -12.46 7.96
C ARG A 77 -9.23 -11.18 8.38
N LYS A 78 -7.91 -11.22 8.44
CA LYS A 78 -7.11 -10.03 8.70
C LYS A 78 -6.72 -9.39 7.39
N VAL A 79 -6.78 -8.09 7.35
CA VAL A 79 -6.25 -7.34 6.20
C VAL A 79 -5.28 -6.31 6.71
N ALA A 80 -4.21 -6.11 5.96
CA ALA A 80 -3.22 -5.10 6.27
C ALA A 80 -3.60 -3.81 5.55
N LEU A 81 -3.52 -2.72 6.25
CA LEU A 81 -3.89 -1.42 5.72
C LEU A 81 -2.79 -0.42 6.03
N PHE A 82 -2.75 0.64 5.26
CA PHE A 82 -1.79 1.71 5.45
C PHE A 82 -2.49 3.06 5.37
N ARG A 83 -2.10 3.96 6.26
CA ARG A 83 -2.64 5.31 6.27
C ARG A 83 -1.48 6.30 6.35
N PHE A 84 -1.43 7.22 5.40
CA PHE A 84 -0.39 8.25 5.42
C PHE A 84 -0.56 9.18 6.60
N SER A 85 0.57 9.70 7.09
CA SER A 85 0.53 10.72 8.13
C SER A 85 -0.01 12.03 7.57
N ALA A 86 -0.37 12.95 8.47
CA ALA A 86 -0.86 14.26 8.05
C ALA A 86 0.20 15.00 7.24
N ASP A 87 1.46 14.88 7.66
CA ASP A 87 2.56 15.53 6.93
C ASP A 87 2.67 15.02 5.50
N MET A 88 2.58 13.71 5.31
CA MET A 88 2.65 13.15 3.97
C MET A 88 1.46 13.53 3.13
N LYS A 89 0.29 13.58 3.72
CA LYS A 89 -0.90 14.00 2.98
C LYS A 89 -0.78 15.44 2.50
N THR A 90 -0.26 16.31 3.35
CA THR A 90 -0.06 17.70 2.98
C THR A 90 0.97 17.81 1.85
N GLN A 91 2.07 17.09 1.99
CA GLN A 91 3.12 17.11 0.97
C GLN A 91 2.59 16.67 -0.39
N ILE A 92 1.82 15.61 -0.41
CA ILE A 92 1.25 15.09 -1.65
C ILE A 92 0.24 16.08 -2.24
N ARG A 93 -0.58 16.66 -1.39
CA ARG A 93 -1.66 17.55 -1.82
C ARG A 93 -1.16 18.88 -2.35
N ASP A 94 -0.01 19.34 -1.84
CA ASP A 94 0.49 20.67 -2.17
C ASP A 94 1.32 20.73 -3.45
N VAL A 95 1.45 19.62 -4.14
CA VAL A 95 2.10 19.59 -5.45
C VAL A 95 1.03 19.74 -6.51
N PRO A 96 0.92 20.89 -7.19
CA PRO A 96 -0.21 21.14 -8.11
C PRO A 96 -0.35 20.09 -9.20
N GLU A 97 0.76 19.70 -9.81
CA GLU A 97 0.73 18.69 -10.87
C GLU A 97 0.22 17.36 -10.36
N LEU A 98 0.68 16.98 -9.19
CA LEU A 98 0.26 15.73 -8.59
C LEU A 98 -1.21 15.78 -8.19
N THR A 99 -1.66 16.92 -7.69
CA THR A 99 -3.05 17.11 -7.33
C THR A 99 -3.96 16.91 -8.54
N GLU A 100 -3.54 17.43 -9.68
CA GLU A 100 -4.32 17.28 -10.89
C GLU A 100 -4.38 15.82 -11.33
N VAL A 101 -3.26 15.14 -11.28
CA VAL A 101 -3.20 13.71 -11.63
C VAL A 101 -4.07 12.90 -10.68
N LEU A 102 -4.02 13.19 -9.39
CA LEU A 102 -4.84 12.49 -8.42
C LEU A 102 -6.33 12.72 -8.65
N SER A 103 -6.69 13.92 -9.04
CA SER A 103 -8.07 14.22 -9.38
C SER A 103 -8.55 13.37 -10.53
N GLN A 104 -7.76 13.26 -11.57
CA GLN A 104 -8.10 12.45 -12.71
C GLN A 104 -8.17 10.98 -12.35
N SER A 105 -7.26 10.53 -11.53
CA SER A 105 -7.26 9.15 -11.06
C SER A 105 -8.50 8.84 -10.22
N ALA A 106 -8.91 9.78 -9.40
CA ALA A 106 -10.08 9.59 -8.57
C ALA A 106 -11.33 9.44 -9.43
N GLN A 107 -11.43 10.21 -10.48
CA GLN A 107 -12.56 10.10 -11.40
C GLN A 107 -12.55 8.77 -12.13
N ALA A 108 -11.39 8.33 -12.55
CA ALA A 108 -11.28 7.05 -13.24
C ALA A 108 -11.57 5.89 -12.30
N SER A 109 -11.13 5.99 -11.06
CA SER A 109 -11.28 4.89 -10.14
C SER A 109 -12.68 4.73 -9.59
N VAL A 110 -13.53 5.70 -9.77
CA VAL A 110 -14.93 5.54 -9.38
C VAL A 110 -15.55 4.35 -10.08
N SER A 111 -15.13 4.07 -11.29
CA SER A 111 -15.65 2.93 -12.01
C SER A 111 -14.88 1.66 -11.76
N ASN A 112 -13.66 1.74 -11.25
CA ASN A 112 -12.82 0.57 -11.07
C ASN A 112 -12.54 0.19 -9.66
N VAL A 113 -13.01 0.95 -8.72
CA VAL A 113 -12.62 0.77 -7.34
C VAL A 113 -12.93 -0.61 -6.82
N ARG A 114 -13.92 -1.25 -7.36
CA ARG A 114 -14.29 -2.57 -6.89
C ARG A 114 -13.31 -3.63 -7.29
N ALA A 115 -12.70 -3.48 -8.43
CA ALA A 115 -11.77 -4.46 -8.90
C ALA A 115 -10.45 -4.38 -8.17
N ASP A 116 -10.09 -3.17 -7.75
CA ASP A 116 -8.79 -2.99 -7.20
C ASP A 116 -8.61 -3.33 -5.80
N THR A 117 -9.56 -3.13 -4.99
CA THR A 117 -9.41 -3.37 -3.60
C THR A 117 -9.18 -4.79 -3.28
N SER A 118 -9.39 -5.68 -4.18
CA SER A 118 -9.11 -7.04 -3.84
C SER A 118 -7.71 -7.39 -4.16
N SER A 119 -7.05 -6.65 -4.94
CA SER A 119 -5.73 -7.02 -5.29
C SER A 119 -4.72 -6.39 -4.49
N LEU A 120 -4.93 -5.44 -3.91
CA LEU A 120 -4.03 -5.04 -3.11
C LEU A 120 -4.36 -5.15 -2.05
N ALA A 121 -4.61 -5.28 -2.24
CA ALA A 121 -5.08 -5.69 -1.58
C ALA A 121 -5.54 -6.67 -2.00
N GLY A 122 -5.27 -6.84 -2.15
CA GLY A 122 -5.59 -7.60 -2.38
C GLY A 122 -5.97 -8.04 -2.74
N ARG A 123 -5.92 -8.23 -2.86
CA ARG A 123 -6.50 -8.84 -3.02
C ARG A 123 -6.09 -9.39 -2.73
#